data_11785c2b4e7b264a8ba18230dcb9ff70
#
_entry.id   11785c2b4e7b264a8ba18230dcb9ff70
#
_cell.length_a   1.000
_cell.length_b   1.000
_cell.length_c   1.000
_cell.angle_alpha   90.00
_cell.angle_beta   90.00
_cell.angle_gamma   90.00
#
_symmetry.space_group_name_H-M   'P 1'
#
loop_
_entity.id
_entity.type
_entity.pdbx_description
1 polymer ?
#
loop_
_entity_poly.entity_id
_entity_poly.type
_entity_poly.pdbx_seq_one_letter_code
_entity_poly.pdbx_strand_id
1 'polypeptide(L)'
;MAVAIPISLRFFLYYTMNRFAKRFIFHYLAKSLNRKERNVMKKLIALTLSLCLLLALAACAPNQNTTGGDANDYLSKIPAIEDLTETDTSKIIGLEDGILTVGMECAYAPYNWTQMDDSNGAVPISNVPGAYANGYDVMIAKRICEAYGWELEIVSSAWDSLTPAVQAQTMDANIAGQSMTADRMAEVDMAGPYYYATIVCVTTKDSKYANAKSIADLAGGKCTSQSGTIWYDSCLSQIEGAELLAPAETAPNMIMQLQTGSVDFICTDMPTAMGAVALDDNLVILNFSGTDGDFQFASEAERAENVNLGISVLKGNEDLKNAIDKVLSAMTEEHFNILMDQAIAIQPEI
;
A
#
# COMPACT_ATOMS: atom_id res chain seq x y z
N MET A 1 -27.45 -5.79 -31.65
CA MET A 1 -26.04 -5.99 -31.28
C MET A 1 -25.30 -4.67 -31.46
N ALA A 2 -25.08 -3.94 -30.39
CA ALA A 2 -24.28 -2.69 -30.42
C ALA A 2 -22.84 -3.06 -30.08
N VAL A 3 -21.94 -2.86 -31.04
CA VAL A 3 -20.51 -3.11 -30.86
C VAL A 3 -19.95 -2.00 -29.98
N ALA A 4 -19.50 -2.32 -28.78
CA ALA A 4 -18.86 -1.38 -27.88
C ALA A 4 -17.46 -1.03 -28.44
N ILE A 5 -17.25 0.24 -28.78
CA ILE A 5 -15.95 0.75 -29.22
C ILE A 5 -15.08 0.97 -27.97
N PRO A 6 -13.84 0.42 -27.91
CA PRO A 6 -12.91 0.59 -26.79
C PRO A 6 -12.61 2.06 -26.50
N ILE A 7 -12.47 2.41 -25.22
CA ILE A 7 -12.26 3.79 -24.73
C ILE A 7 -11.01 4.43 -25.38
N SER A 8 -9.93 3.67 -25.57
CA SER A 8 -8.71 4.13 -26.26
C SER A 8 -8.95 4.57 -27.71
N LEU A 9 -9.86 3.92 -28.42
CA LEU A 9 -10.20 4.27 -29.80
C LEU A 9 -11.10 5.53 -29.86
N ARG A 10 -11.91 5.78 -28.82
CA ARG A 10 -12.70 7.02 -28.67
C ARG A 10 -11.80 8.24 -28.42
N PHE A 11 -10.76 8.10 -27.60
CA PHE A 11 -9.79 9.17 -27.35
C PHE A 11 -8.95 9.48 -28.58
N PHE A 12 -8.50 8.46 -29.32
CA PHE A 12 -7.72 8.62 -30.53
C PHE A 12 -8.55 9.29 -31.67
N LEU A 13 -9.81 8.90 -31.85
CA LEU A 13 -10.73 9.51 -32.82
C LEU A 13 -11.09 10.96 -32.42
N TYR A 14 -11.27 11.24 -31.13
CA TYR A 14 -11.55 12.59 -30.62
C TYR A 14 -10.36 13.53 -30.84
N TYR A 15 -9.13 13.06 -30.59
CA TYR A 15 -7.91 13.86 -30.75
C TYR A 15 -7.57 14.13 -32.23
N THR A 16 -7.74 13.15 -33.10
CA THR A 16 -7.49 13.28 -34.53
C THR A 16 -8.56 14.11 -35.26
N MET A 17 -9.84 13.93 -34.93
CA MET A 17 -10.93 14.75 -35.48
C MET A 17 -10.81 16.23 -35.05
N ASN A 18 -10.42 16.50 -33.81
CA ASN A 18 -10.26 17.88 -33.33
C ASN A 18 -9.09 18.62 -34.04
N ARG A 19 -8.03 17.91 -34.40
CA ARG A 19 -6.88 18.46 -35.15
C ARG A 19 -7.20 18.69 -36.63
N PHE A 20 -8.00 17.80 -37.24
CA PHE A 20 -8.42 17.92 -38.63
C PHE A 20 -9.51 19.00 -38.80
N ALA A 21 -10.51 19.04 -37.94
CA ALA A 21 -11.56 20.02 -37.96
C ALA A 21 -11.03 21.45 -37.73
N LYS A 22 -10.09 21.66 -36.79
CA LYS A 22 -9.43 22.95 -36.61
C LYS A 22 -8.66 23.43 -37.81
N ARG A 23 -7.94 22.53 -38.53
CA ARG A 23 -7.19 22.89 -39.74
C ARG A 23 -8.10 23.17 -40.96
N PHE A 24 -9.17 22.38 -41.14
CA PHE A 24 -10.07 22.50 -42.28
C PHE A 24 -10.99 23.72 -42.17
N ILE A 25 -11.57 23.95 -41.00
CA ILE A 25 -12.48 25.09 -40.76
C ILE A 25 -11.71 26.42 -40.80
N PHE A 26 -10.49 26.47 -40.25
CA PHE A 26 -9.68 27.68 -40.25
C PHE A 26 -9.13 28.02 -41.66
N HIS A 27 -8.84 27.05 -42.48
CA HIS A 27 -8.27 27.32 -43.81
C HIS A 27 -9.30 27.67 -44.88
N TYR A 28 -10.53 27.12 -44.80
CA TYR A 28 -11.58 27.35 -45.80
C TYR A 28 -12.41 28.62 -45.51
N LEU A 29 -12.68 28.93 -44.26
CA LEU A 29 -13.47 30.10 -43.85
C LEU A 29 -12.65 31.39 -43.74
N ALA A 30 -11.34 31.31 -43.62
CA ALA A 30 -10.49 32.52 -43.53
C ALA A 30 -10.33 33.28 -44.86
N LYS A 31 -10.68 32.69 -45.97
CA LYS A 31 -10.48 33.29 -47.30
C LYS A 31 -11.64 34.11 -47.84
N SER A 32 -12.86 34.00 -47.28
CA SER A 32 -14.06 34.65 -47.82
C SER A 32 -14.73 35.73 -46.95
N LEU A 33 -14.29 35.95 -45.72
CA LEU A 33 -14.96 36.85 -44.79
C LEU A 33 -14.12 38.07 -44.44
N ASN A 34 -14.81 39.24 -44.30
CA ASN A 34 -14.18 40.48 -43.88
C ASN A 34 -13.79 40.45 -42.37
N ARG A 35 -12.98 41.43 -41.91
CA ARG A 35 -12.39 41.42 -40.56
C ARG A 35 -13.45 41.43 -39.44
N LYS A 36 -14.62 42.05 -39.67
CA LYS A 36 -15.71 42.16 -38.70
C LYS A 36 -16.47 40.85 -38.56
N GLU A 37 -16.71 40.15 -39.67
CA GLU A 37 -17.35 38.82 -39.72
C GLU A 37 -16.49 37.73 -39.12
N ARG A 38 -15.17 37.79 -39.30
CA ARG A 38 -14.22 36.90 -38.62
C ARG A 38 -14.24 37.01 -37.09
N ASN A 39 -14.40 38.21 -36.54
CA ASN A 39 -14.46 38.40 -35.11
C ASN A 39 -15.80 37.94 -34.50
N VAL A 40 -16.91 38.09 -35.22
CA VAL A 40 -18.21 37.58 -34.78
C VAL A 40 -18.21 36.03 -34.81
N MET A 41 -17.65 35.45 -35.85
CA MET A 41 -17.58 33.98 -35.96
C MET A 41 -16.67 33.36 -34.93
N LYS A 42 -15.53 33.97 -34.57
CA LYS A 42 -14.66 33.51 -33.47
C LYS A 42 -15.40 33.54 -32.13
N LYS A 43 -16.22 34.51 -31.86
CA LYS A 43 -17.05 34.59 -30.64
C LYS A 43 -18.16 33.53 -30.62
N LEU A 44 -18.81 33.30 -31.77
CA LEU A 44 -19.83 32.24 -31.90
C LEU A 44 -19.22 30.83 -31.73
N ILE A 45 -18.08 30.55 -32.35
CA ILE A 45 -17.38 29.23 -32.19
C ILE A 45 -16.90 29.05 -30.75
N ALA A 46 -16.40 30.09 -30.08
CA ALA A 46 -16.02 30.02 -28.67
C ALA A 46 -17.23 29.75 -27.76
N LEU A 47 -18.38 30.37 -28.07
CA LEU A 47 -19.63 30.21 -27.32
C LEU A 47 -20.22 28.81 -27.48
N THR A 48 -20.22 28.27 -28.72
CA THR A 48 -20.69 26.89 -29.00
C THR A 48 -19.77 25.85 -28.42
N LEU A 49 -18.44 26.02 -28.46
CA LEU A 49 -17.47 25.14 -27.79
C LEU A 49 -17.63 25.15 -26.26
N SER A 50 -17.88 26.33 -25.67
CA SER A 50 -18.15 26.46 -24.23
C SER A 50 -19.47 25.77 -23.83
N LEU A 51 -20.52 25.90 -24.67
CA LEU A 51 -21.82 25.27 -24.41
C LEU A 51 -21.75 23.75 -24.59
N CYS A 52 -21.00 23.26 -25.57
CA CYS A 52 -20.75 21.82 -25.75
C CYS A 52 -19.90 21.22 -24.60
N LEU A 53 -18.95 21.99 -24.03
CA LEU A 53 -18.18 21.58 -22.86
C LEU A 53 -19.06 21.47 -21.60
N LEU A 54 -19.99 22.43 -21.41
CA LEU A 54 -20.96 22.42 -20.31
C LEU A 54 -21.97 21.26 -20.44
N LEU A 55 -22.40 20.93 -21.66
CA LEU A 55 -23.29 19.80 -21.92
C LEU A 55 -22.58 18.45 -21.79
N ALA A 56 -21.28 18.37 -22.10
CA ALA A 56 -20.47 17.17 -21.90
C ALA A 56 -20.21 16.90 -20.41
N LEU A 57 -20.08 17.94 -19.57
CA LEU A 57 -19.97 17.81 -18.13
C LEU A 57 -21.28 17.37 -17.46
N ALA A 58 -22.44 17.75 -18.04
CA ALA A 58 -23.75 17.30 -17.54
C ALA A 58 -24.12 15.86 -17.96
N ALA A 59 -23.48 15.31 -19.01
CA ALA A 59 -23.70 13.94 -19.46
C ALA A 59 -22.76 12.90 -18.81
N CYS A 60 -21.78 13.34 -18.04
CA CYS A 60 -20.88 12.50 -17.23
C CYS A 60 -21.20 12.58 -15.73
N ALA A 61 -22.45 12.76 -15.34
CA ALA A 61 -22.87 12.43 -13.98
C ALA A 61 -22.84 10.90 -13.87
N PRO A 62 -22.00 10.30 -13.02
CA PRO A 62 -22.09 8.87 -12.79
C PRO A 62 -23.45 8.58 -12.17
N ASN A 63 -24.09 7.54 -12.69
CA ASN A 63 -25.36 7.02 -12.17
C ASN A 63 -25.07 6.51 -10.74
N GLN A 64 -25.32 7.35 -9.74
CA GLN A 64 -25.18 6.99 -8.32
C GLN A 64 -26.31 6.02 -7.95
N ASN A 65 -26.08 4.74 -8.17
CA ASN A 65 -26.73 3.63 -7.48
C ASN A 65 -25.67 2.56 -7.19
N THR A 66 -24.67 2.94 -6.43
CA THR A 66 -23.92 2.03 -5.58
C THR A 66 -23.94 2.64 -4.18
N THR A 67 -24.35 1.87 -3.21
CA THR A 67 -24.19 2.13 -1.78
C THR A 67 -22.67 2.20 -1.47
N GLY A 68 -22.05 3.28 -1.88
CA GLY A 68 -20.69 3.64 -1.51
C GLY A 68 -20.82 4.58 -0.31
N GLY A 69 -20.47 4.14 0.87
CA GLY A 69 -20.09 5.04 1.94
C GLY A 69 -18.99 5.97 1.41
N ASP A 70 -18.93 7.22 1.93
CA ASP A 70 -17.88 8.17 1.58
C ASP A 70 -16.51 7.46 1.66
N ALA A 71 -15.70 7.56 0.59
CA ALA A 71 -14.38 6.93 0.54
C ALA A 71 -13.46 7.34 1.70
N ASN A 72 -13.82 8.37 2.45
CA ASN A 72 -13.12 8.88 3.64
C ASN A 72 -13.89 8.63 4.95
N ASP A 73 -14.94 7.80 4.97
CA ASP A 73 -15.70 7.53 6.21
C ASP A 73 -14.82 6.94 7.32
N TYR A 74 -13.75 6.21 6.98
CA TYR A 74 -12.79 5.66 7.94
C TYR A 74 -12.06 6.74 8.75
N LEU A 75 -11.79 7.92 8.17
CA LEU A 75 -11.12 9.03 8.88
C LEU A 75 -11.94 9.56 10.05
N SER A 76 -13.26 9.45 10.00
CA SER A 76 -14.15 9.83 11.10
C SER A 76 -14.09 8.87 12.28
N LYS A 77 -13.54 7.68 12.10
CA LYS A 77 -13.47 6.58 13.07
C LYS A 77 -12.12 6.51 13.78
N ILE A 78 -11.14 7.30 13.35
CA ILE A 78 -9.82 7.38 13.96
C ILE A 78 -9.59 8.77 14.57
N PRO A 79 -8.68 8.93 15.55
CA PRO A 79 -8.40 10.23 16.14
C PRO A 79 -7.93 11.25 15.12
N ALA A 80 -8.33 12.51 15.27
CA ALA A 80 -7.72 13.61 14.54
C ALA A 80 -6.20 13.65 14.79
N ILE A 81 -5.45 14.07 13.78
CA ILE A 81 -4.00 14.23 13.92
C ILE A 81 -3.73 15.40 14.86
N GLU A 82 -2.90 15.17 15.89
CA GLU A 82 -2.41 16.23 16.77
C GLU A 82 -1.51 17.18 15.99
N ASP A 83 -1.72 18.48 16.09
CA ASP A 83 -0.83 19.48 15.50
C ASP A 83 0.42 19.65 16.37
N LEU A 84 1.55 19.17 15.86
CA LEU A 84 2.87 19.20 16.49
C LEU A 84 3.86 20.08 15.72
N THR A 85 3.37 20.93 14.81
CA THR A 85 4.20 21.78 13.92
C THR A 85 5.06 22.79 14.70
N GLU A 86 4.68 23.17 15.91
CA GLU A 86 5.46 24.06 16.80
C GLU A 86 6.61 23.31 17.53
N THR A 87 6.71 21.98 17.37
CA THR A 87 7.81 21.21 17.96
C THR A 87 9.11 21.49 17.21
N ASP A 88 10.18 21.85 17.91
CA ASP A 88 11.49 22.04 17.29
C ASP A 88 12.10 20.69 16.91
N THR A 89 12.02 20.36 15.64
CA THR A 89 12.55 19.13 15.03
C THR A 89 13.87 19.34 14.30
N SER A 90 14.43 20.54 14.31
CA SER A 90 15.65 20.90 13.57
C SER A 90 16.92 20.18 14.05
N LYS A 91 16.84 19.49 15.18
CA LYS A 91 17.94 18.71 15.77
C LYS A 91 17.78 17.20 15.60
N ILE A 92 16.64 16.75 15.07
CA ILE A 92 16.41 15.34 14.78
C ILE A 92 17.29 14.96 13.59
N ILE A 93 18.14 13.96 13.78
CA ILE A 93 19.02 13.44 12.72
C ILE A 93 18.17 12.96 11.55
N GLY A 94 18.45 13.43 10.34
CA GLY A 94 17.73 13.13 9.11
C GLY A 94 16.59 14.10 8.80
N LEU A 95 16.16 14.95 9.74
CA LEU A 95 15.05 15.90 9.57
C LEU A 95 15.52 17.38 9.45
N GLU A 96 16.80 17.61 9.24
CA GLU A 96 17.38 18.98 9.15
C GLU A 96 16.81 19.78 7.96
N ASP A 97 16.35 19.11 6.92
CA ASP A 97 15.71 19.69 5.73
C ASP A 97 14.17 19.72 5.81
N GLY A 98 13.59 19.10 6.86
CA GLY A 98 12.15 19.01 7.05
C GLY A 98 11.48 17.92 6.20
N ILE A 99 12.24 17.00 5.62
CA ILE A 99 11.76 15.89 4.80
C ILE A 99 11.95 14.58 5.58
N LEU A 100 10.92 13.76 5.72
CA LEU A 100 11.04 12.39 6.22
C LEU A 100 11.16 11.44 5.02
N THR A 101 12.36 10.92 4.80
CA THR A 101 12.64 9.93 3.73
C THR A 101 12.35 8.53 4.24
N VAL A 102 11.30 7.91 3.71
CA VAL A 102 10.78 6.60 4.14
C VAL A 102 11.07 5.51 3.12
N GLY A 103 11.76 4.46 3.57
CA GLY A 103 11.98 3.23 2.79
C GLY A 103 10.83 2.23 2.92
N MET A 104 10.43 1.64 1.80
CA MET A 104 9.50 0.52 1.72
C MET A 104 9.71 -0.29 0.43
N GLU A 105 9.20 -1.54 0.37
CA GLU A 105 9.34 -2.37 -0.85
C GLU A 105 8.51 -1.81 -2.01
N CYS A 106 7.37 -1.19 -1.72
CA CYS A 106 6.32 -0.82 -2.69
C CYS A 106 5.81 -2.03 -3.50
N ALA A 107 5.88 -3.22 -2.92
CA ALA A 107 5.47 -4.50 -3.50
C ALA A 107 4.85 -5.46 -2.47
N TYR A 108 4.34 -4.94 -1.36
CA TYR A 108 3.83 -5.70 -0.21
C TYR A 108 2.42 -5.24 0.17
N ALA A 109 1.42 -5.45 -0.71
CA ALA A 109 0.02 -5.18 -0.39
C ALA A 109 -0.48 -6.12 0.74
N PRO A 110 -1.33 -5.63 1.66
CA PRO A 110 -1.94 -4.31 1.73
C PRO A 110 -1.09 -3.24 2.46
N TYR A 111 0.12 -3.56 2.90
CA TYR A 111 1.00 -2.65 3.62
C TYR A 111 1.50 -1.52 2.72
N ASN A 112 2.15 -1.86 1.60
CA ASN A 112 2.65 -0.90 0.64
C ASN A 112 2.72 -1.50 -0.77
N TRP A 113 2.25 -0.78 -1.78
CA TRP A 113 2.28 -1.21 -3.18
C TRP A 113 2.55 -0.06 -4.13
N THR A 114 2.91 -0.40 -5.37
CA THR A 114 3.09 0.56 -6.46
C THR A 114 1.82 0.68 -7.29
N GLN A 115 1.42 1.90 -7.61
CA GLN A 115 0.38 2.22 -8.60
C GLN A 115 0.86 3.32 -9.54
N MET A 116 0.10 3.56 -10.64
CA MET A 116 0.55 4.43 -11.73
C MET A 116 -0.11 5.80 -11.74
N ASP A 117 -0.88 6.14 -10.70
CA ASP A 117 -1.54 7.43 -10.51
C ASP A 117 -1.61 7.79 -9.02
N ASP A 118 -2.05 9.01 -8.73
CA ASP A 118 -2.19 9.58 -7.38
C ASP A 118 -3.53 9.25 -6.71
N SER A 119 -4.32 8.33 -7.26
CA SER A 119 -5.62 7.95 -6.70
C SER A 119 -5.49 7.44 -5.26
N ASN A 120 -6.58 7.58 -4.48
CA ASN A 120 -6.63 7.19 -3.08
C ASN A 120 -5.53 7.81 -2.20
N GLY A 121 -4.96 8.94 -2.62
CA GLY A 121 -3.96 9.67 -1.88
C GLY A 121 -2.57 9.04 -1.90
N ALA A 122 -2.24 8.29 -2.96
CA ALA A 122 -0.90 7.74 -3.19
C ALA A 122 0.16 8.84 -3.30
N VAL A 123 1.38 8.53 -2.91
CA VAL A 123 2.53 9.44 -2.85
C VAL A 123 3.53 9.05 -3.93
N PRO A 124 4.12 9.99 -4.67
CA PRO A 124 5.15 9.68 -5.65
C PRO A 124 6.32 8.87 -5.03
N ILE A 125 6.80 7.86 -5.76
CA ILE A 125 8.03 7.14 -5.39
C ILE A 125 9.20 7.90 -6.01
N SER A 126 10.07 8.49 -5.17
CA SER A 126 11.09 9.44 -5.62
C SER A 126 12.11 8.85 -6.59
N ASN A 127 12.47 7.58 -6.39
CA ASN A 127 13.44 6.87 -7.24
C ASN A 127 12.79 6.04 -8.38
N VAL A 128 11.45 6.09 -8.55
CA VAL A 128 10.73 5.40 -9.64
C VAL A 128 9.83 6.39 -10.38
N PRO A 129 10.34 7.07 -11.43
CA PRO A 129 9.59 8.11 -12.13
C PRO A 129 8.23 7.66 -12.65
N GLY A 130 7.16 8.39 -12.29
CA GLY A 130 5.79 8.12 -12.74
C GLY A 130 5.06 7.02 -11.96
N ALA A 131 5.70 6.47 -10.92
CA ALA A 131 5.08 5.52 -10.00
C ALA A 131 4.74 6.19 -8.66
N TYR A 132 3.74 5.64 -7.97
CA TYR A 132 3.23 6.12 -6.70
C TYR A 132 3.12 4.96 -5.73
N ALA A 133 3.46 5.20 -4.47
CA ALA A 133 3.24 4.25 -3.38
C ALA A 133 1.89 4.51 -2.71
N ASN A 134 1.20 3.45 -2.35
CA ASN A 134 -0.01 3.50 -1.53
C ASN A 134 -0.04 2.30 -0.57
N GLY A 135 -0.96 2.30 0.38
CA GLY A 135 -1.14 1.24 1.35
C GLY A 135 -1.12 1.72 2.79
N TYR A 136 -1.23 0.78 3.69
CA TYR A 136 -1.25 1.02 5.12
C TYR A 136 -0.03 1.82 5.62
N ASP A 137 1.17 1.42 5.20
CA ASP A 137 2.43 2.06 5.59
C ASP A 137 2.49 3.52 5.11
N VAL A 138 1.96 3.78 3.90
CA VAL A 138 1.86 5.15 3.35
C VAL A 138 0.87 5.98 4.16
N MET A 139 -0.26 5.41 4.60
CA MET A 139 -1.23 6.11 5.46
C MET A 139 -0.61 6.50 6.80
N ILE A 140 0.17 5.61 7.41
CA ILE A 140 0.90 5.88 8.66
C ILE A 140 1.99 6.93 8.44
N ALA A 141 2.80 6.83 7.39
CA ALA A 141 3.84 7.81 7.04
C ALA A 141 3.26 9.22 6.86
N LYS A 142 2.17 9.34 6.10
CA LYS A 142 1.45 10.62 5.92
C LYS A 142 0.97 11.20 7.23
N ARG A 143 0.41 10.36 8.12
CA ARG A 143 -0.09 10.80 9.42
C ARG A 143 1.03 11.36 10.29
N ILE A 144 2.21 10.72 10.28
CA ILE A 144 3.39 11.19 11.01
C ILE A 144 3.86 12.53 10.44
N CYS A 145 4.01 12.63 9.13
CA CYS A 145 4.46 13.87 8.48
C CYS A 145 3.48 15.02 8.68
N GLU A 146 2.16 14.76 8.58
CA GLU A 146 1.12 15.77 8.77
C GLU A 146 1.14 16.34 10.20
N ALA A 147 1.40 15.51 11.21
CA ALA A 147 1.47 15.96 12.60
C ALA A 147 2.55 17.03 12.83
N TYR A 148 3.71 16.86 12.21
CA TYR A 148 4.87 17.75 12.38
C TYR A 148 5.04 18.79 11.26
N GLY A 149 4.23 18.71 10.20
CA GLY A 149 4.40 19.54 9.01
C GLY A 149 5.62 19.17 8.17
N TRP A 150 6.10 17.91 8.25
CA TRP A 150 7.20 17.42 7.42
C TRP A 150 6.73 17.08 6.02
N GLU A 151 7.63 17.20 5.05
CA GLU A 151 7.43 16.63 3.72
C GLU A 151 7.70 15.11 3.77
N LEU A 152 6.92 14.33 3.02
CA LEU A 152 7.11 12.88 2.90
C LEU A 152 7.79 12.55 1.58
N GLU A 153 8.95 11.92 1.63
CA GLU A 153 9.61 11.29 0.49
C GLU A 153 9.56 9.76 0.64
N ILE A 154 9.05 9.05 -0.39
CA ILE A 154 9.04 7.59 -0.39
C ILE A 154 10.09 7.08 -1.38
N VAL A 155 10.94 6.16 -0.89
CA VAL A 155 11.98 5.48 -1.66
C VAL A 155 11.66 3.98 -1.71
N SER A 156 11.49 3.44 -2.92
CA SER A 156 11.34 1.99 -3.11
C SER A 156 12.70 1.30 -3.01
N SER A 157 12.75 0.22 -2.24
CA SER A 157 13.98 -0.56 -2.01
C SER A 157 13.66 -2.05 -1.88
N ALA A 158 14.60 -2.91 -2.21
CA ALA A 158 14.47 -4.33 -1.91
C ALA A 158 14.42 -4.57 -0.39
N TRP A 159 13.65 -5.57 0.05
CA TRP A 159 13.47 -5.92 1.46
C TRP A 159 14.76 -5.98 2.26
N ASP A 160 15.75 -6.75 1.78
CA ASP A 160 17.03 -6.94 2.46
C ASP A 160 17.90 -5.67 2.50
N SER A 161 17.55 -4.65 1.73
CA SER A 161 18.28 -3.37 1.67
C SER A 161 17.72 -2.31 2.61
N LEU A 162 16.52 -2.50 3.17
CA LEU A 162 15.84 -1.50 4.00
C LEU A 162 16.63 -1.18 5.29
N THR A 163 16.96 -2.18 6.11
CA THR A 163 17.75 -1.97 7.34
C THR A 163 19.13 -1.37 7.04
N PRO A 164 19.92 -1.88 6.08
CA PRO A 164 21.18 -1.23 5.67
C PRO A 164 21.04 0.23 5.23
N ALA A 165 19.94 0.60 4.56
CA ALA A 165 19.70 1.97 4.10
C ALA A 165 19.49 2.96 5.26
N VAL A 166 18.76 2.55 6.31
CA VAL A 166 18.61 3.35 7.54
C VAL A 166 19.95 3.47 8.27
N GLN A 167 20.71 2.38 8.39
CA GLN A 167 22.05 2.40 9.00
C GLN A 167 23.03 3.33 8.25
N ALA A 168 22.91 3.37 6.94
CA ALA A 168 23.72 4.25 6.08
C ALA A 168 23.18 5.69 5.99
N GLN A 169 22.05 5.99 6.65
CA GLN A 169 21.38 7.30 6.62
C GLN A 169 21.03 7.77 5.19
N THR A 170 20.70 6.82 4.31
CA THR A 170 20.12 7.09 2.98
C THR A 170 18.59 7.09 3.03
N MET A 171 18.03 6.66 4.12
CA MET A 171 16.62 6.75 4.53
C MET A 171 16.59 7.07 6.02
N ASP A 172 15.64 7.89 6.44
CA ASP A 172 15.48 8.27 7.85
C ASP A 172 14.73 7.19 8.63
N ALA A 173 13.78 6.57 7.98
CA ALA A 173 12.96 5.51 8.56
C ALA A 173 12.59 4.44 7.52
N ASN A 174 12.29 3.21 7.98
CA ASN A 174 11.56 2.23 7.19
C ASN A 174 10.17 2.03 7.81
N ILE A 175 9.15 2.18 6.98
CA ILE A 175 7.75 1.81 7.30
C ILE A 175 7.34 0.78 6.25
N ALA A 176 7.48 -0.51 6.60
CA ALA A 176 7.49 -1.58 5.60
C ALA A 176 6.99 -2.93 6.17
N GLY A 177 6.07 -2.91 7.13
CA GLY A 177 5.57 -4.16 7.72
C GLY A 177 6.63 -4.95 8.50
N GLN A 178 7.65 -4.30 9.06
CA GLN A 178 8.77 -4.97 9.72
C GLN A 178 8.43 -5.37 11.15
N SER A 179 8.53 -6.69 11.48
CA SER A 179 8.42 -7.19 12.86
C SER A 179 9.51 -6.60 13.78
N MET A 180 9.14 -6.31 15.03
CA MET A 180 10.04 -5.73 16.05
C MET A 180 10.90 -6.81 16.72
N THR A 181 11.60 -7.64 15.92
CA THR A 181 12.41 -8.73 16.48
C THR A 181 13.63 -8.20 17.24
N ALA A 182 14.07 -8.96 18.25
CA ALA A 182 15.27 -8.63 19.03
C ALA A 182 16.50 -8.44 18.14
N ASP A 183 16.67 -9.28 17.11
CA ASP A 183 17.78 -9.19 16.15
C ASP A 183 17.73 -7.88 15.38
N ARG A 184 16.54 -7.48 14.87
CA ARG A 184 16.37 -6.20 14.17
C ARG A 184 16.59 -5.01 15.11
N MET A 185 16.07 -5.08 16.34
CA MET A 185 16.27 -4.05 17.34
C MET A 185 17.72 -3.97 17.85
N ALA A 186 18.56 -4.97 17.62
CA ALA A 186 20.01 -4.86 17.85
C ALA A 186 20.68 -3.97 16.80
N GLU A 187 20.16 -3.91 15.58
CA GLU A 187 20.73 -3.18 14.45
C GLU A 187 20.19 -1.76 14.29
N VAL A 188 18.92 -1.54 14.57
CA VAL A 188 18.21 -0.26 14.46
C VAL A 188 17.35 -0.03 15.70
N ASP A 189 16.89 1.19 15.94
CA ASP A 189 15.83 1.43 16.90
C ASP A 189 14.47 1.33 16.20
N MET A 190 13.45 0.92 16.94
CA MET A 190 12.11 0.78 16.37
C MET A 190 11.09 1.56 17.21
N ALA A 191 10.32 2.41 16.55
CA ALA A 191 9.13 3.06 17.08
C ALA A 191 7.90 2.18 16.91
N GLY A 192 6.92 2.32 17.80
CA GLY A 192 5.68 1.57 17.73
C GLY A 192 5.43 0.64 18.92
N PRO A 193 4.61 -0.41 18.75
CA PRO A 193 4.11 -0.94 17.48
C PRO A 193 3.10 -0.02 16.76
N TYR A 194 3.07 -0.10 15.44
CA TYR A 194 2.06 0.56 14.61
C TYR A 194 1.07 -0.42 13.99
N TYR A 195 1.28 -1.73 14.19
CA TYR A 195 0.32 -2.79 13.90
C TYR A 195 0.56 -4.02 14.79
N TYR A 196 -0.54 -4.65 15.22
CA TYR A 196 -0.52 -5.84 16.05
C TYR A 196 -0.87 -7.05 15.17
N ALA A 197 0.15 -7.71 14.63
CA ALA A 197 -0.04 -8.76 13.66
C ALA A 197 -0.45 -10.08 14.30
N THR A 198 -1.18 -10.91 13.54
CA THR A 198 -1.55 -12.28 13.88
C THR A 198 -0.93 -13.23 12.88
N ILE A 199 -0.26 -14.29 13.36
CA ILE A 199 0.33 -15.32 12.52
C ILE A 199 -0.77 -16.20 11.94
N VAL A 200 -0.72 -16.43 10.63
CA VAL A 200 -1.64 -17.33 9.94
C VAL A 200 -0.91 -18.13 8.87
N CYS A 201 -1.50 -19.27 8.49
CA CYS A 201 -1.13 -19.93 7.25
C CYS A 201 -2.20 -19.69 6.19
N VAL A 202 -1.82 -19.80 4.91
CA VAL A 202 -2.75 -19.75 3.78
C VAL A 202 -2.54 -20.97 2.92
N THR A 203 -3.63 -21.58 2.48
CA THR A 203 -3.66 -22.73 1.57
C THR A 203 -4.77 -22.56 0.54
N THR A 204 -4.92 -23.49 -0.41
CA THR A 204 -6.02 -23.47 -1.38
C THR A 204 -7.22 -24.26 -0.86
N LYS A 205 -8.44 -23.94 -1.33
CA LYS A 205 -9.70 -24.62 -0.91
C LYS A 205 -9.73 -26.12 -1.19
N ASP A 206 -9.07 -26.55 -2.24
CA ASP A 206 -8.97 -27.95 -2.66
C ASP A 206 -7.76 -28.69 -2.06
N SER A 207 -6.91 -28.01 -1.30
CA SER A 207 -5.81 -28.60 -0.56
C SER A 207 -6.32 -29.56 0.52
N LYS A 208 -5.59 -30.67 0.74
CA LYS A 208 -5.82 -31.55 1.89
C LYS A 208 -5.68 -30.83 3.24
N TYR A 209 -5.05 -29.66 3.26
CA TYR A 209 -4.82 -28.84 4.45
C TYR A 209 -5.90 -27.77 4.68
N ALA A 210 -6.88 -27.62 3.77
CA ALA A 210 -7.90 -26.56 3.85
C ALA A 210 -8.73 -26.54 5.15
N ASN A 211 -8.76 -27.65 5.87
CA ASN A 211 -9.51 -27.79 7.12
C ASN A 211 -8.60 -27.98 8.35
N ALA A 212 -7.30 -27.70 8.25
CA ALA A 212 -6.37 -27.79 9.36
C ALA A 212 -6.84 -26.91 10.55
N LYS A 213 -6.68 -27.42 11.78
CA LYS A 213 -7.07 -26.76 13.03
C LYS A 213 -5.87 -26.47 13.93
N SER A 214 -4.70 -26.94 13.53
CA SER A 214 -3.44 -26.76 14.24
C SER A 214 -2.27 -26.78 13.28
N ILE A 215 -1.10 -26.30 13.71
CA ILE A 215 0.14 -26.46 12.96
C ILE A 215 0.51 -27.94 12.78
N ALA A 216 0.10 -28.82 13.69
CA ALA A 216 0.32 -30.25 13.59
C ALA A 216 -0.41 -30.89 12.39
N ASP A 217 -1.57 -30.34 11.99
CA ASP A 217 -2.32 -30.83 10.84
C ASP A 217 -1.63 -30.51 9.51
N LEU A 218 -0.64 -29.60 9.51
CA LEU A 218 0.16 -29.21 8.36
C LEU A 218 1.40 -30.11 8.14
N ALA A 219 1.59 -31.11 9.00
CA ALA A 219 2.75 -32.01 8.97
C ALA A 219 3.00 -32.64 7.57
N GLY A 220 4.25 -32.60 7.13
CA GLY A 220 4.69 -33.19 5.86
C GLY A 220 4.26 -32.38 4.62
N GLY A 221 3.71 -31.19 4.77
CA GLY A 221 3.39 -30.31 3.65
C GLY A 221 4.58 -29.50 3.17
N LYS A 222 4.57 -29.16 1.87
CA LYS A 222 5.54 -28.22 1.28
C LYS A 222 5.15 -26.80 1.62
N CYS A 223 6.09 -26.01 2.11
CA CYS A 223 5.80 -24.66 2.54
C CYS A 223 6.95 -23.70 2.28
N THR A 224 6.61 -22.41 2.26
CA THR A 224 7.55 -21.29 2.21
C THR A 224 6.96 -20.06 2.90
N SER A 225 7.78 -19.05 3.07
CA SER A 225 7.39 -17.69 3.43
C SER A 225 8.39 -16.69 2.86
N GLN A 226 8.22 -15.40 3.16
CA GLN A 226 9.17 -14.38 2.73
C GLN A 226 10.49 -14.48 3.52
N SER A 227 11.60 -14.27 2.82
CA SER A 227 12.96 -14.24 3.38
C SER A 227 13.11 -13.18 4.48
N GLY A 228 13.90 -13.47 5.51
CA GLY A 228 14.20 -12.50 6.59
C GLY A 228 12.98 -12.10 7.42
N THR A 229 11.98 -12.99 7.51
CA THR A 229 10.80 -12.81 8.35
C THR A 229 10.69 -13.93 9.39
N ILE A 230 10.08 -13.63 10.53
CA ILE A 230 9.79 -14.65 11.54
C ILE A 230 8.87 -15.76 11.01
N TRP A 231 8.08 -15.45 10.01
CA TRP A 231 7.19 -16.41 9.38
C TRP A 231 7.96 -17.58 8.78
N TYR A 232 9.08 -17.31 8.12
CA TYR A 232 9.98 -18.34 7.58
C TYR A 232 10.91 -18.91 8.64
N ASP A 233 11.63 -18.04 9.37
CA ASP A 233 12.75 -18.46 10.22
C ASP A 233 12.29 -19.16 11.51
N SER A 234 11.17 -18.72 12.10
CA SER A 234 10.71 -19.20 13.41
C SER A 234 9.42 -20.00 13.35
N CYS A 235 8.46 -19.63 12.47
CA CYS A 235 7.15 -20.27 12.46
C CYS A 235 7.17 -21.60 11.68
N LEU A 236 7.64 -21.62 10.44
CA LEU A 236 7.61 -22.83 9.61
C LEU A 236 8.43 -23.98 10.20
N SER A 237 9.50 -23.68 10.92
CA SER A 237 10.33 -24.69 11.60
C SER A 237 9.60 -25.44 12.71
N GLN A 238 8.47 -24.94 13.22
CA GLN A 238 7.65 -25.59 14.25
C GLN A 238 6.69 -26.63 13.68
N ILE A 239 6.51 -26.69 12.36
CA ILE A 239 5.61 -27.65 11.71
C ILE A 239 6.36 -28.95 11.47
N GLU A 240 6.03 -30.00 12.22
CA GLU A 240 6.75 -31.27 12.20
C GLU A 240 6.74 -31.91 10.79
N GLY A 241 7.92 -32.22 10.28
CA GLY A 241 8.07 -32.89 8.98
C GLY A 241 7.67 -32.05 7.77
N ALA A 242 7.45 -30.75 7.92
CA ALA A 242 7.22 -29.87 6.79
C ALA A 242 8.46 -29.83 5.86
N GLU A 243 8.21 -29.82 4.55
CA GLU A 243 9.24 -29.62 3.54
C GLU A 243 9.38 -28.10 3.27
N LEU A 244 10.37 -27.48 3.93
CA LEU A 244 10.68 -26.06 3.71
C LEU A 244 11.36 -25.89 2.36
N LEU A 245 10.71 -25.16 1.45
CA LEU A 245 11.33 -24.71 0.20
C LEU A 245 12.12 -23.41 0.44
N ALA A 246 12.93 -23.03 -0.54
CA ALA A 246 13.66 -21.76 -0.46
C ALA A 246 12.70 -20.59 -0.18
N PRO A 247 13.08 -19.62 0.67
CA PRO A 247 12.22 -18.48 0.97
C PRO A 247 11.98 -17.63 -0.28
N ALA A 248 10.80 -17.02 -0.34
CA ALA A 248 10.45 -16.09 -1.40
C ALA A 248 11.09 -14.73 -1.15
N GLU A 249 11.53 -14.06 -2.19
CA GLU A 249 12.12 -12.71 -2.08
C GLU A 249 11.07 -11.65 -1.71
N THR A 250 9.82 -11.83 -2.17
CA THR A 250 8.71 -10.88 -1.94
C THR A 250 7.41 -11.61 -1.60
N ALA A 251 6.47 -10.92 -0.94
CA ALA A 251 5.16 -11.47 -0.63
C ALA A 251 4.35 -11.90 -1.89
N PRO A 252 4.32 -11.13 -3.00
CA PRO A 252 3.69 -11.60 -4.24
C PRO A 252 4.30 -12.90 -4.78
N ASN A 253 5.62 -13.07 -4.73
CA ASN A 253 6.28 -14.30 -5.15
C ASN A 253 5.89 -15.49 -4.25
N MET A 254 5.77 -15.26 -2.95
CA MET A 254 5.28 -16.25 -1.98
C MET A 254 3.85 -16.70 -2.31
N ILE A 255 2.94 -15.75 -2.52
CA ILE A 255 1.54 -16.02 -2.86
C ILE A 255 1.45 -16.76 -4.21
N MET A 256 2.22 -16.35 -5.22
CA MET A 256 2.27 -17.01 -6.52
C MET A 256 2.74 -18.46 -6.42
N GLN A 257 3.69 -18.79 -5.53
CA GLN A 257 4.12 -20.18 -5.31
C GLN A 257 2.98 -21.05 -4.77
N LEU A 258 2.12 -20.50 -3.89
CA LEU A 258 0.93 -21.17 -3.41
C LEU A 258 -0.10 -21.36 -4.54
N GLN A 259 -0.41 -20.31 -5.29
CA GLN A 259 -1.40 -20.33 -6.38
C GLN A 259 -1.01 -21.31 -7.50
N THR A 260 0.27 -21.45 -7.78
CA THR A 260 0.79 -22.39 -8.79
C THR A 260 0.95 -23.82 -8.28
N GLY A 261 0.69 -24.08 -6.99
CA GLY A 261 0.85 -25.40 -6.38
C GLY A 261 2.30 -25.83 -6.18
N SER A 262 3.25 -24.89 -6.22
CA SER A 262 4.66 -25.15 -5.89
C SER A 262 4.84 -25.47 -4.41
N VAL A 263 4.01 -24.88 -3.56
CA VAL A 263 3.86 -25.18 -2.13
C VAL A 263 2.41 -25.52 -1.79
N ASP A 264 2.22 -26.26 -0.71
CA ASP A 264 0.89 -26.65 -0.20
C ASP A 264 0.28 -25.55 0.68
N PHE A 265 1.12 -24.80 1.39
CA PHE A 265 0.73 -23.65 2.22
C PHE A 265 1.89 -22.66 2.40
N ILE A 266 1.56 -21.45 2.78
CA ILE A 266 2.49 -20.38 3.18
C ILE A 266 2.18 -19.94 4.61
N CYS A 267 3.17 -19.36 5.30
CA CYS A 267 2.99 -18.69 6.59
C CYS A 267 3.20 -17.18 6.40
N THR A 268 2.31 -16.37 6.99
CA THR A 268 2.35 -14.91 6.88
C THR A 268 1.54 -14.28 8.02
N ASP A 269 1.32 -12.97 7.98
CA ASP A 269 0.40 -12.26 8.85
C ASP A 269 -1.03 -12.21 8.28
N MET A 270 -1.97 -11.85 9.16
CA MET A 270 -3.40 -11.79 8.82
C MET A 270 -3.70 -10.76 7.71
N PRO A 271 -3.17 -9.51 7.71
CA PRO A 271 -3.43 -8.56 6.63
C PRO A 271 -2.99 -9.05 5.25
N THR A 272 -1.79 -9.61 5.13
CA THR A 272 -1.29 -10.18 3.87
C THR A 272 -2.20 -11.32 3.41
N ALA A 273 -2.63 -12.20 4.33
CA ALA A 273 -3.54 -13.29 4.02
C ALA A 273 -4.93 -12.77 3.58
N MET A 274 -5.47 -11.76 4.27
CA MET A 274 -6.76 -11.14 3.90
C MET A 274 -6.67 -10.45 2.53
N GLY A 275 -5.59 -9.74 2.26
CA GLY A 275 -5.33 -9.14 0.97
C GLY A 275 -5.28 -10.17 -0.16
N ALA A 276 -4.57 -11.29 0.05
CA ALA A 276 -4.50 -12.38 -0.92
C ALA A 276 -5.86 -13.04 -1.18
N VAL A 277 -6.64 -13.32 -0.12
CA VAL A 277 -7.98 -13.94 -0.24
C VAL A 277 -8.99 -12.98 -0.89
N ALA A 278 -8.87 -11.68 -0.68
CA ALA A 278 -9.73 -10.69 -1.33
C ALA A 278 -9.55 -10.68 -2.86
N LEU A 279 -8.37 -11.08 -3.35
CA LEU A 279 -8.03 -11.12 -4.78
C LEU A 279 -8.19 -12.51 -5.40
N ASP A 280 -8.09 -13.58 -4.60
CA ASP A 280 -8.21 -14.97 -5.04
C ASP A 280 -9.09 -15.75 -4.07
N ASP A 281 -10.35 -15.95 -4.47
CA ASP A 281 -11.35 -16.66 -3.67
C ASP A 281 -11.08 -18.17 -3.53
N ASN A 282 -10.08 -18.71 -4.23
CA ASN A 282 -9.63 -20.10 -4.05
C ASN A 282 -8.73 -20.27 -2.81
N LEU A 283 -8.22 -19.19 -2.24
CA LEU A 283 -7.38 -19.22 -1.04
C LEU A 283 -8.22 -19.35 0.24
N VAL A 284 -7.62 -19.96 1.28
CA VAL A 284 -8.21 -20.14 2.61
C VAL A 284 -7.19 -19.78 3.67
N ILE A 285 -7.61 -18.93 4.63
CA ILE A 285 -6.82 -18.57 5.80
C ILE A 285 -6.98 -19.64 6.88
N LEU A 286 -5.89 -20.15 7.37
CA LEU A 286 -5.79 -21.06 8.51
C LEU A 286 -5.28 -20.27 9.70
N ASN A 287 -6.20 -19.85 10.57
CA ASN A 287 -5.90 -19.10 11.78
C ASN A 287 -5.94 -20.05 13.00
N PHE A 288 -4.81 -20.25 13.63
CA PHE A 288 -4.66 -21.07 14.84
C PHE A 288 -4.52 -20.23 16.11
N SER A 289 -4.49 -18.90 15.97
CA SER A 289 -4.26 -17.96 17.07
C SER A 289 -5.22 -18.17 18.23
N GLY A 290 -4.67 -18.19 19.44
CA GLY A 290 -5.44 -18.41 20.67
C GLY A 290 -5.92 -19.84 20.90
N THR A 291 -5.42 -20.83 20.13
CA THR A 291 -5.68 -22.25 20.33
C THR A 291 -4.42 -23.00 20.79
N ASP A 292 -4.60 -24.20 21.36
CA ASP A 292 -3.47 -25.07 21.71
C ASP A 292 -2.66 -25.54 20.50
N GLY A 293 -3.20 -25.35 19.30
CA GLY A 293 -2.59 -25.73 18.02
C GLY A 293 -1.82 -24.63 17.33
N ASP A 294 -1.61 -23.49 17.98
CA ASP A 294 -0.92 -22.31 17.45
C ASP A 294 0.61 -22.45 17.53
N PHE A 295 1.30 -21.58 16.81
CA PHE A 295 2.74 -21.37 16.91
C PHE A 295 3.14 -20.97 18.33
N GLN A 296 4.25 -21.50 18.82
CA GLN A 296 4.70 -21.34 20.19
C GLN A 296 5.85 -20.34 20.30
N PHE A 297 5.82 -19.55 21.37
CA PHE A 297 6.88 -18.65 21.80
C PHE A 297 7.14 -18.88 23.27
N ALA A 298 8.30 -18.51 23.80
CA ALA A 298 8.64 -18.74 25.20
C ALA A 298 7.74 -17.94 26.16
N SER A 299 7.15 -16.82 25.70
CA SER A 299 6.18 -16.01 26.42
C SER A 299 5.30 -15.20 25.48
N GLU A 300 4.16 -14.69 25.99
CA GLU A 300 3.33 -13.72 25.26
C GLU A 300 4.08 -12.42 24.95
N ALA A 301 5.00 -12.00 25.82
CA ALA A 301 5.84 -10.83 25.59
C ALA A 301 6.80 -11.06 24.40
N GLU A 302 7.45 -12.21 24.33
CA GLU A 302 8.30 -12.60 23.21
C GLU A 302 7.49 -12.73 21.92
N ARG A 303 6.29 -13.32 21.99
CA ARG A 303 5.38 -13.35 20.84
C ARG A 303 5.05 -11.96 20.33
N ALA A 304 4.62 -11.06 21.22
CA ALA A 304 4.28 -9.69 20.87
C ALA A 304 5.48 -8.94 20.26
N GLU A 305 6.66 -9.06 20.85
CA GLU A 305 7.90 -8.47 20.37
C GLU A 305 8.25 -8.95 18.95
N ASN A 306 8.13 -10.24 18.69
CA ASN A 306 8.48 -10.80 17.38
C ASN A 306 7.41 -10.62 16.30
N VAL A 307 6.14 -10.45 16.68
CA VAL A 307 5.02 -10.44 15.73
C VAL A 307 4.55 -9.04 15.41
N ASN A 308 4.56 -8.13 16.40
CA ASN A 308 4.12 -6.76 16.19
C ASN A 308 5.07 -5.98 15.26
N LEU A 309 4.49 -5.06 14.50
CA LEU A 309 5.22 -4.30 13.48
C LEU A 309 5.63 -2.94 14.01
N GLY A 310 6.87 -2.55 13.73
CA GLY A 310 7.44 -1.27 14.12
C GLY A 310 8.08 -0.52 12.97
N ILE A 311 8.38 0.74 13.21
CA ILE A 311 9.04 1.66 12.29
C ILE A 311 10.52 1.72 12.65
N SER A 312 11.39 1.28 11.74
CA SER A 312 12.84 1.31 11.96
C SER A 312 13.40 2.71 11.75
N VAL A 313 14.24 3.15 12.67
CA VAL A 313 15.03 4.39 12.59
C VAL A 313 16.47 4.11 12.91
N LEU A 314 17.39 5.01 12.58
CA LEU A 314 18.83 4.87 12.88
C LEU A 314 19.04 4.57 14.36
N LYS A 315 19.90 3.59 14.67
CA LYS A 315 20.28 3.24 16.03
C LYS A 315 20.81 4.46 16.79
N GLY A 316 20.19 4.79 17.93
CA GLY A 316 20.54 5.96 18.74
C GLY A 316 19.83 7.25 18.30
N ASN A 317 18.99 7.25 17.27
CA ASN A 317 18.15 8.40 16.91
C ASN A 317 16.85 8.42 17.73
N GLU A 318 17.02 8.53 19.06
CA GLU A 318 15.90 8.52 20.00
C GLU A 318 14.92 9.68 19.77
N ASP A 319 15.39 10.81 19.26
CA ASP A 319 14.54 11.97 19.01
C ASP A 319 13.55 11.69 17.89
N LEU A 320 13.97 11.06 16.76
CA LEU A 320 13.08 10.64 15.69
C LEU A 320 12.12 9.54 16.17
N LYS A 321 12.67 8.53 16.87
CA LYS A 321 11.85 7.46 17.45
C LYS A 321 10.74 8.03 18.34
N ASN A 322 11.07 8.93 19.26
CA ASN A 322 10.10 9.54 20.19
C ASN A 322 9.07 10.41 19.46
N ALA A 323 9.48 11.12 18.41
CA ALA A 323 8.57 11.89 17.60
C ALA A 323 7.53 10.99 16.90
N ILE A 324 7.97 9.87 16.32
CA ILE A 324 7.09 8.87 15.72
C ILE A 324 6.17 8.25 16.78
N ASP A 325 6.72 7.79 17.92
CA ASP A 325 5.97 7.19 19.02
C ASP A 325 4.89 8.13 19.56
N LYS A 326 5.15 9.43 19.62
CA LYS A 326 4.17 10.45 20.05
C LYS A 326 2.93 10.42 19.17
N VAL A 327 3.08 10.30 17.84
CA VAL A 327 1.95 10.22 16.90
C VAL A 327 1.23 8.87 17.03
N LEU A 328 1.97 7.76 17.10
CA LEU A 328 1.40 6.42 17.17
C LEU A 328 0.64 6.20 18.49
N SER A 329 1.11 6.74 19.62
CA SER A 329 0.48 6.59 20.93
C SER A 329 -0.91 7.23 21.05
N ALA A 330 -1.30 8.10 20.12
CA ALA A 330 -2.65 8.64 20.04
C ALA A 330 -3.65 7.64 19.44
N MET A 331 -3.18 6.50 18.91
CA MET A 331 -3.98 5.48 18.24
C MET A 331 -4.07 4.21 19.09
N THR A 332 -5.18 3.51 18.96
CA THR A 332 -5.40 2.19 19.55
C THR A 332 -5.27 1.11 18.46
N GLU A 333 -5.20 -0.15 18.87
CA GLU A 333 -5.23 -1.31 17.97
C GLU A 333 -6.44 -1.27 17.01
N GLU A 334 -7.63 -0.88 17.52
CA GLU A 334 -8.83 -0.72 16.70
C GLU A 334 -8.63 0.33 15.59
N HIS A 335 -7.98 1.46 15.89
CA HIS A 335 -7.69 2.51 14.91
C HIS A 335 -6.71 2.04 13.84
N PHE A 336 -5.70 1.25 14.21
CA PHE A 336 -4.78 0.63 13.27
C PHE A 336 -5.50 -0.38 12.35
N ASN A 337 -6.42 -1.17 12.90
CA ASN A 337 -7.23 -2.11 12.12
C ASN A 337 -8.14 -1.38 11.12
N ILE A 338 -8.76 -0.25 11.51
CA ILE A 338 -9.57 0.57 10.58
C ILE A 338 -8.75 1.06 9.38
N LEU A 339 -7.50 1.51 9.61
CA LEU A 339 -6.61 1.91 8.52
C LEU A 339 -6.21 0.72 7.63
N MET A 340 -5.97 -0.44 8.23
CA MET A 340 -5.64 -1.67 7.51
C MET A 340 -6.81 -2.14 6.65
N ASP A 341 -8.03 -2.14 7.18
CA ASP A 341 -9.24 -2.48 6.42
C ASP A 341 -9.42 -1.56 5.22
N GLN A 342 -9.13 -0.26 5.39
CA GLN A 342 -9.13 0.69 4.28
C GLN A 342 -8.06 0.35 3.23
N ALA A 343 -6.85 -0.01 3.65
CA ALA A 343 -5.78 -0.39 2.74
C ALA A 343 -6.16 -1.65 1.92
N ILE A 344 -6.73 -2.67 2.58
CA ILE A 344 -7.23 -3.89 1.91
C ILE A 344 -8.33 -3.54 0.90
N ALA A 345 -9.24 -2.62 1.26
CA ALA A 345 -10.35 -2.25 0.38
C ALA A 345 -9.94 -1.49 -0.89
N ILE A 346 -8.78 -0.80 -0.87
CA ILE A 346 -8.29 0.00 -2.00
C ILE A 346 -7.07 -0.60 -2.71
N GLN A 347 -6.59 -1.77 -2.26
CA GLN A 347 -5.44 -2.41 -2.92
C GLN A 347 -5.77 -2.75 -4.38
N PRO A 348 -4.80 -2.70 -5.30
CA PRO A 348 -5.03 -3.01 -6.70
C PRO A 348 -5.36 -4.50 -6.90
N GLU A 349 -6.17 -4.80 -7.89
CA GLU A 349 -6.28 -6.15 -8.43
C GLU A 349 -4.93 -6.56 -9.04
N ILE A 350 -4.46 -7.77 -8.72
CA ILE A 350 -3.17 -8.31 -9.19
C ILE A 350 -3.35 -8.91 -10.60
#